data_efb4daa087fd3f819f4001bf09a6a297
#
_entry.id   efb4daa087fd3f819f4001bf09a6a297
#
_cell.length_a   1.000
_cell.length_b   1.000
_cell.length_c   1.000
_cell.angle_alpha   90.00
_cell.angle_beta   90.00
_cell.angle_gamma   90.00
#
_symmetry.space_group_name_H-M   'P 1'
#
loop_
_entity.id
_entity.type
_entity.pdbx_description
1 polymer ?
#
loop_
_entity_poly.entity_id
_entity_poly.type
_entity_poly.pdbx_seq_one_letter_code
_entity_poly.pdbx_strand_id
1 'polypeptide(L)'
;MPKLIDHDRRREEIAEATWRVIHAEGISGVSIRTVAAEAGISTGSIRHVFPSKTELLVHATELVGQRAWVRIQRHLAEPEPRALVLSVVEELLPLDAERRLEMEVTVALIAEAPGNARVREVLDESYEVVREVCRRLVTRLRRAGLTAPGVDVESATTVLHGLVDGLAIHLLINPDPDFRRQALRMIEASIDGLRS
;
A
#
# COMPACT_ATOMS: atom_id res chain seq x y z
N MET A 1 -4.06 -24.71 20.79
CA MET A 1 -4.11 -23.53 19.92
C MET A 1 -3.22 -22.33 20.31
N PRO A 2 -2.40 -22.31 21.37
CA PRO A 2 -1.52 -21.15 21.67
C PRO A 2 -0.34 -20.96 20.71
N LYS A 3 0.16 -22.02 20.06
CA LYS A 3 1.42 -21.96 19.29
C LYS A 3 1.32 -21.27 17.93
N LEU A 4 0.17 -21.31 17.24
CA LEU A 4 -0.04 -20.64 15.93
C LEU A 4 -0.16 -19.11 16.09
N ILE A 5 -0.93 -18.66 17.09
CA ILE A 5 -1.13 -17.23 17.37
C ILE A 5 0.19 -16.52 17.73
N ASP A 6 1.11 -17.25 18.39
CA ASP A 6 2.43 -16.72 18.75
C ASP A 6 3.35 -16.57 17.51
N HIS A 7 3.23 -17.45 16.53
CA HIS A 7 4.01 -17.38 15.29
C HIS A 7 3.58 -16.20 14.40
N ASP A 8 2.27 -15.97 14.21
CA ASP A 8 1.77 -14.88 13.36
C ASP A 8 2.09 -13.52 13.99
N ARG A 9 1.88 -13.38 15.30
CA ARG A 9 2.27 -12.18 16.02
C ARG A 9 3.77 -11.91 15.93
N ARG A 10 4.61 -12.95 16.04
CA ARG A 10 6.05 -12.80 15.90
C ARG A 10 6.46 -12.34 14.51
N ARG A 11 5.80 -12.84 13.46
CA ARG A 11 6.05 -12.40 12.07
C ARG A 11 5.69 -10.93 11.91
N GLU A 12 4.56 -10.49 12.44
CA GLU A 12 4.13 -9.09 12.41
C GLU A 12 5.11 -8.17 13.16
N GLU A 13 5.53 -8.53 14.38
CA GLU A 13 6.53 -7.79 15.17
C GLU A 13 7.86 -7.61 14.40
N ILE A 14 8.31 -8.63 13.66
CA ILE A 14 9.52 -8.56 12.84
C ILE A 14 9.29 -7.70 11.60
N ALA A 15 8.13 -7.76 10.96
CA ALA A 15 7.77 -6.89 9.83
C ALA A 15 7.76 -5.41 10.25
N GLU A 16 7.15 -5.09 11.38
CA GLU A 16 7.16 -3.73 11.93
C GLU A 16 8.58 -3.25 12.28
N ALA A 17 9.41 -4.11 12.84
CA ALA A 17 10.83 -3.78 13.06
C ALA A 17 11.55 -3.52 11.73
N THR A 18 11.23 -4.27 10.67
CA THR A 18 11.76 -4.01 9.33
C THR A 18 11.32 -2.63 8.82
N TRP A 19 10.06 -2.25 9.02
CA TRP A 19 9.56 -0.91 8.67
C TRP A 19 10.33 0.20 9.38
N ARG A 20 10.58 0.06 10.70
CA ARG A 20 11.35 1.04 11.46
C ARG A 20 12.79 1.17 10.97
N VAL A 21 13.43 0.07 10.60
CA VAL A 21 14.77 0.09 9.98
C VAL A 21 14.74 0.80 8.63
N ILE A 22 13.73 0.52 7.78
CA ILE A 22 13.57 1.20 6.47
C ILE A 22 13.40 2.71 6.68
N HIS A 23 12.55 3.11 7.60
CA HIS A 23 12.31 4.52 7.90
C HIS A 23 13.57 5.25 8.41
N ALA A 24 14.34 4.61 9.28
CA ALA A 24 15.51 5.22 9.91
C ALA A 24 16.77 5.24 9.02
N GLU A 25 17.00 4.15 8.28
CA GLU A 25 18.27 3.89 7.59
C GLU A 25 18.11 3.64 6.08
N GLY A 26 16.87 3.65 5.57
CA GLY A 26 16.55 3.27 4.21
C GLY A 26 16.69 1.75 3.96
N ILE A 27 16.47 1.34 2.71
CA ILE A 27 16.52 -0.08 2.30
C ILE A 27 17.92 -0.70 2.48
N SER A 28 18.98 0.11 2.34
CA SER A 28 20.36 -0.34 2.53
C SER A 28 20.68 -0.74 3.97
N GLY A 29 19.97 -0.17 4.95
CA GLY A 29 20.08 -0.51 6.36
C GLY A 29 19.46 -1.87 6.71
N VAL A 30 18.57 -2.41 5.88
CA VAL A 30 17.87 -3.66 6.17
C VAL A 30 18.80 -4.86 6.06
N SER A 31 18.97 -5.55 7.17
CA SER A 31 19.68 -6.84 7.28
C SER A 31 19.08 -7.68 8.42
N ILE A 32 19.33 -8.99 8.41
CA ILE A 32 18.92 -9.86 9.53
C ILE A 32 19.44 -9.31 10.88
N ARG A 33 20.65 -8.73 10.90
CA ARG A 33 21.27 -8.21 12.10
C ARG A 33 20.59 -6.93 12.60
N THR A 34 20.35 -5.98 11.70
CA THR A 34 19.74 -4.69 12.06
C THR A 34 18.30 -4.87 12.51
N VAL A 35 17.54 -5.70 11.78
CA VAL A 35 16.15 -6.02 12.15
C VAL A 35 16.08 -6.82 13.46
N ALA A 36 17.02 -7.73 13.72
CA ALA A 36 17.09 -8.46 15.00
C ALA A 36 17.34 -7.50 16.17
N ALA A 37 18.27 -6.54 16.00
CA ALA A 37 18.55 -5.54 17.01
C ALA A 37 17.32 -4.65 17.28
N GLU A 38 16.66 -4.20 16.22
CA GLU A 38 15.44 -3.37 16.31
C GLU A 38 14.26 -4.11 16.96
N ALA A 39 14.09 -5.40 16.64
CA ALA A 39 13.05 -6.25 17.22
C ALA A 39 13.39 -6.74 18.64
N GLY A 40 14.60 -6.51 19.16
CA GLY A 40 15.03 -7.01 20.47
C GLY A 40 15.16 -8.53 20.56
N ILE A 41 15.46 -9.21 19.44
CA ILE A 41 15.57 -10.67 19.37
C ILE A 41 16.91 -11.12 18.77
N SER A 42 17.23 -12.43 18.89
CA SER A 42 18.46 -12.97 18.30
C SER A 42 18.35 -13.08 16.78
N THR A 43 19.49 -12.96 16.09
CA THR A 43 19.58 -13.22 14.65
C THR A 43 19.20 -14.67 14.28
N GLY A 44 19.44 -15.61 15.18
CA GLY A 44 19.00 -17.01 15.02
C GLY A 44 17.46 -17.12 15.03
N SER A 45 16.80 -16.37 15.91
CA SER A 45 15.32 -16.33 15.95
C SER A 45 14.74 -15.76 14.66
N ILE A 46 15.32 -14.68 14.11
CA ILE A 46 14.86 -14.15 12.81
C ILE A 46 15.09 -15.16 11.68
N ARG A 47 16.29 -15.76 11.58
CA ARG A 47 16.59 -16.72 10.51
C ARG A 47 15.70 -17.95 10.51
N HIS A 48 15.15 -18.30 11.66
CA HIS A 48 14.19 -19.38 11.76
C HIS A 48 12.84 -19.02 11.10
N VAL A 49 12.47 -17.74 11.10
CA VAL A 49 11.20 -17.23 10.53
C VAL A 49 11.42 -16.70 9.11
N PHE A 50 12.51 -15.95 8.90
CA PHE A 50 12.88 -15.30 7.64
C PHE A 50 14.35 -15.61 7.32
N PRO A 51 14.60 -16.53 6.38
CA PRO A 51 15.96 -17.00 6.08
C PRO A 51 16.83 -15.95 5.37
N SER A 52 16.23 -14.92 4.77
CA SER A 52 16.95 -13.92 3.98
C SER A 52 16.39 -12.49 4.18
N LYS A 53 17.17 -11.48 3.75
CA LYS A 53 16.71 -10.08 3.63
C LYS A 53 15.49 -9.99 2.72
N THR A 54 15.50 -10.70 1.61
CA THR A 54 14.37 -10.72 0.66
C THR A 54 13.07 -11.13 1.34
N GLU A 55 13.08 -12.21 2.13
CA GLU A 55 11.88 -12.67 2.84
C GLU A 55 11.41 -11.68 3.91
N LEU A 56 12.32 -10.95 4.57
CA LEU A 56 11.94 -9.85 5.47
C LEU A 56 11.20 -8.74 4.72
N LEU A 57 11.73 -8.32 3.57
CA LEU A 57 11.15 -7.25 2.76
C LEU A 57 9.80 -7.67 2.16
N VAL A 58 9.73 -8.87 1.62
CA VAL A 58 8.47 -9.43 1.09
C VAL A 58 7.39 -9.40 2.17
N HIS A 59 7.70 -9.96 3.35
CA HIS A 59 6.72 -10.01 4.43
C HIS A 59 6.35 -8.62 4.99
N ALA A 60 7.32 -7.71 5.06
CA ALA A 60 7.05 -6.32 5.42
C ALA A 60 6.04 -5.66 4.46
N THR A 61 6.13 -5.95 3.15
CA THR A 61 5.20 -5.45 2.13
C THR A 61 3.83 -6.16 2.18
N GLU A 62 3.80 -7.47 2.41
CA GLU A 62 2.56 -8.21 2.62
C GLU A 62 1.74 -7.62 3.78
N LEU A 63 2.41 -7.22 4.88
CA LEU A 63 1.75 -6.56 6.01
C LEU A 63 1.16 -5.20 5.64
N VAL A 64 1.82 -4.42 4.75
CA VAL A 64 1.24 -3.17 4.20
C VAL A 64 -0.10 -3.45 3.55
N GLY A 65 -0.14 -4.43 2.62
CA GLY A 65 -1.37 -4.81 1.92
C GLY A 65 -2.48 -5.29 2.88
N GLN A 66 -2.14 -6.08 3.89
CA GLN A 66 -3.09 -6.56 4.89
C GLN A 66 -3.70 -5.40 5.70
N ARG A 67 -2.89 -4.45 6.17
CA ARG A 67 -3.36 -3.28 6.93
C ARG A 67 -4.22 -2.35 6.07
N ALA A 68 -3.78 -2.07 4.86
CA ALA A 68 -4.58 -1.29 3.90
C ALA A 68 -5.94 -1.95 3.65
N TRP A 69 -5.97 -3.28 3.45
CA TRP A 69 -7.22 -4.02 3.26
C TRP A 69 -8.16 -3.92 4.45
N VAL A 70 -7.66 -4.08 5.68
CA VAL A 70 -8.45 -3.93 6.91
C VAL A 70 -9.06 -2.53 7.02
N ARG A 71 -8.35 -1.48 6.64
CA ARG A 71 -8.87 -0.11 6.61
C ARG A 71 -9.93 0.07 5.53
N ILE A 72 -9.66 -0.40 4.31
CA ILE A 72 -10.62 -0.35 3.18
C ILE A 72 -11.93 -1.04 3.53
N GLN A 73 -11.90 -2.20 4.19
CA GLN A 73 -13.10 -2.93 4.58
C GLN A 73 -14.07 -2.10 5.44
N ARG A 74 -13.57 -1.15 6.24
CA ARG A 74 -14.40 -0.27 7.07
C ARG A 74 -15.28 0.68 6.25
N HIS A 75 -14.88 0.98 5.02
CA HIS A 75 -15.59 1.87 4.11
C HIS A 75 -16.59 1.15 3.21
N LEU A 76 -16.54 -0.20 3.10
CA LEU A 76 -17.39 -0.95 2.16
C LEU A 76 -18.88 -0.85 2.46
N ALA A 77 -19.26 -0.45 3.68
CA ALA A 77 -20.66 -0.21 4.07
C ALA A 77 -21.18 1.18 3.65
N GLU A 78 -20.33 2.07 3.11
CA GLU A 78 -20.73 3.40 2.64
C GLU A 78 -21.72 3.28 1.47
N PRO A 79 -22.98 3.78 1.62
CA PRO A 79 -23.99 3.63 0.59
C PRO A 79 -23.81 4.56 -0.59
N GLU A 80 -23.20 5.76 -0.38
CA GLU A 80 -23.00 6.74 -1.42
C GLU A 80 -21.74 6.39 -2.23
N PRO A 81 -21.88 6.08 -3.55
CA PRO A 81 -20.77 5.54 -4.32
C PRO A 81 -19.57 6.48 -4.47
N ARG A 82 -19.80 7.80 -4.57
CA ARG A 82 -18.72 8.78 -4.68
C ARG A 82 -17.95 8.89 -3.37
N ALA A 83 -18.64 8.93 -2.23
CA ALA A 83 -18.01 8.94 -0.91
C ALA A 83 -17.20 7.66 -0.65
N LEU A 84 -17.75 6.50 -1.00
CA LEU A 84 -17.03 5.23 -0.94
C LEU A 84 -15.70 5.29 -1.73
N VAL A 85 -15.75 5.76 -2.98
CA VAL A 85 -14.54 5.84 -3.83
C VAL A 85 -13.50 6.74 -3.20
N LEU A 86 -13.89 7.92 -2.74
CA LEU A 86 -12.96 8.86 -2.09
C LEU A 86 -12.34 8.25 -0.84
N SER A 87 -13.16 7.68 0.05
CA SER A 87 -12.67 7.07 1.30
C SER A 87 -11.70 5.91 1.04
N VAL A 88 -11.98 5.06 0.04
CA VAL A 88 -11.08 3.95 -0.30
C VAL A 88 -9.78 4.45 -0.92
N VAL A 89 -9.84 5.45 -1.81
CA VAL A 89 -8.63 6.02 -2.42
C VAL A 89 -7.76 6.70 -1.37
N GLU A 90 -8.34 7.39 -0.38
CA GLU A 90 -7.59 7.99 0.73
C GLU A 90 -6.80 6.96 1.53
N GLU A 91 -7.28 5.70 1.65
CA GLU A 91 -6.55 4.63 2.32
C GLU A 91 -5.31 4.16 1.56
N LEU A 92 -5.24 4.44 0.26
CA LEU A 92 -4.08 4.12 -0.59
C LEU A 92 -3.03 5.24 -0.63
N LEU A 93 -3.28 6.37 0.04
CA LEU A 93 -2.41 7.54 0.02
C LEU A 93 -1.69 7.74 1.35
N PRO A 94 -0.44 8.25 1.37
CA PRO A 94 0.35 8.50 2.59
C PRO A 94 -0.12 9.77 3.32
N LEU A 95 -1.38 9.76 3.80
CA LEU A 95 -2.03 10.92 4.40
C LEU A 95 -1.78 11.07 5.92
N ASP A 96 -1.20 10.08 6.57
CA ASP A 96 -0.76 10.13 7.96
C ASP A 96 0.60 9.43 8.12
N ALA A 97 1.13 9.41 9.34
CA ALA A 97 2.44 8.85 9.63
C ALA A 97 2.50 7.34 9.37
N GLU A 98 1.44 6.58 9.66
CA GLU A 98 1.38 5.13 9.43
C GLU A 98 1.39 4.82 7.94
N ARG A 99 0.48 5.41 7.16
CA ARG A 99 0.40 5.22 5.70
C ARG A 99 1.63 5.76 4.97
N ARG A 100 2.28 6.80 5.53
CA ARG A 100 3.54 7.28 5.02
C ARG A 100 4.63 6.22 5.15
N LEU A 101 4.75 5.60 6.32
CA LEU A 101 5.71 4.52 6.56
C LEU A 101 5.44 3.32 5.64
N GLU A 102 4.19 2.95 5.47
CA GLU A 102 3.76 1.89 4.52
C GLU A 102 4.21 2.20 3.08
N MET A 103 4.06 3.44 2.64
CA MET A 103 4.51 3.86 1.31
C MET A 103 6.03 3.86 1.19
N GLU A 104 6.78 4.26 2.23
CA GLU A 104 8.25 4.16 2.27
C GLU A 104 8.70 2.70 2.10
N VAL A 105 8.02 1.75 2.74
CA VAL A 105 8.28 0.31 2.58
C VAL A 105 8.02 -0.15 1.14
N THR A 106 6.91 0.28 0.55
CA THR A 106 6.55 -0.05 -0.84
C THR A 106 7.61 0.46 -1.82
N VAL A 107 8.01 1.73 -1.69
CA VAL A 107 9.06 2.34 -2.55
C VAL A 107 10.40 1.64 -2.35
N ALA A 108 10.75 1.27 -1.12
CA ALA A 108 11.95 0.52 -0.81
C ALA A 108 11.98 -0.85 -1.52
N LEU A 109 10.84 -1.55 -1.56
CA LEU A 109 10.73 -2.82 -2.27
C LEU A 109 10.89 -2.64 -3.79
N ILE A 110 10.30 -1.58 -4.37
CA ILE A 110 10.46 -1.26 -5.81
C ILE A 110 11.94 -1.10 -6.16
N ALA A 111 12.74 -0.46 -5.30
CA ALA A 111 14.17 -0.29 -5.52
C ALA A 111 14.97 -1.61 -5.50
N GLU A 112 14.49 -2.65 -4.83
CA GLU A 112 15.11 -3.98 -4.77
C GLU A 112 14.68 -4.91 -5.93
N ALA A 113 13.68 -4.53 -6.73
CA ALA A 113 13.17 -5.34 -7.83
C ALA A 113 14.21 -5.67 -8.93
N PRO A 114 15.12 -4.74 -9.30
CA PRO A 114 16.15 -5.06 -10.29
C PRO A 114 17.04 -6.22 -9.80
N GLY A 115 17.02 -7.33 -10.55
CA GLY A 115 17.82 -8.53 -10.21
C GLY A 115 17.21 -9.48 -9.18
N ASN A 116 16.03 -9.18 -8.62
CA ASN A 116 15.37 -10.03 -7.62
C ASN A 116 13.98 -10.50 -8.12
N ALA A 117 13.92 -11.74 -8.62
CA ALA A 117 12.69 -12.31 -9.19
C ALA A 117 11.56 -12.41 -8.14
N ARG A 118 11.89 -12.77 -6.89
CA ARG A 118 10.90 -12.91 -5.81
C ARG A 118 10.27 -11.56 -5.45
N VAL A 119 11.07 -10.49 -5.43
CA VAL A 119 10.57 -9.13 -5.20
C VAL A 119 9.65 -8.70 -6.34
N ARG A 120 10.02 -8.97 -7.59
CA ARG A 120 9.16 -8.65 -8.74
C ARG A 120 7.81 -9.35 -8.66
N GLU A 121 7.78 -10.63 -8.36
CA GLU A 121 6.54 -11.40 -8.20
C GLU A 121 5.58 -10.72 -7.17
N VAL A 122 6.10 -10.33 -6.00
CA VAL A 122 5.29 -9.64 -4.98
C VAL A 122 4.81 -8.26 -5.43
N LEU A 123 5.63 -7.53 -6.18
CA LEU A 123 5.22 -6.24 -6.74
C LEU A 123 4.15 -6.41 -7.82
N ASP A 124 4.27 -7.41 -8.68
CA ASP A 124 3.27 -7.72 -9.70
C ASP A 124 1.93 -8.11 -9.06
N GLU A 125 1.95 -8.94 -8.01
CA GLU A 125 0.76 -9.28 -7.22
C GLU A 125 0.14 -8.03 -6.56
N SER A 126 0.94 -7.19 -5.94
CA SER A 126 0.49 -5.96 -5.30
C SER A 126 -0.13 -4.98 -6.31
N TYR A 127 0.49 -4.84 -7.48
CA TYR A 127 -0.02 -4.03 -8.58
C TYR A 127 -1.42 -4.50 -9.01
N GLU A 128 -1.60 -5.80 -9.23
CA GLU A 128 -2.90 -6.37 -9.65
C GLU A 128 -3.98 -6.20 -8.57
N VAL A 129 -3.62 -6.30 -7.28
CA VAL A 129 -4.56 -6.05 -6.17
C VAL A 129 -5.04 -4.61 -6.19
N VAL A 130 -4.15 -3.62 -6.27
CA VAL A 130 -4.54 -2.20 -6.30
C VAL A 130 -5.33 -1.87 -7.57
N ARG A 131 -4.92 -2.42 -8.72
CA ARG A 131 -5.64 -2.29 -9.97
C ARG A 131 -7.07 -2.82 -9.87
N GLU A 132 -7.26 -3.98 -9.26
CA GLU A 132 -8.59 -4.57 -9.05
C GLU A 132 -9.44 -3.72 -8.09
N VAL A 133 -8.86 -3.13 -7.04
CA VAL A 133 -9.56 -2.16 -6.18
C VAL A 133 -10.04 -0.98 -7.04
N CYS A 134 -9.18 -0.34 -7.80
CA CYS A 134 -9.55 0.77 -8.70
C CYS A 134 -10.65 0.37 -9.69
N ARG A 135 -10.56 -0.82 -10.30
CA ARG A 135 -11.57 -1.34 -11.23
C ARG A 135 -12.94 -1.50 -10.56
N ARG A 136 -12.99 -2.00 -9.33
CA ARG A 136 -14.23 -2.12 -8.56
C ARG A 136 -14.83 -0.76 -8.23
N LEU A 137 -14.01 0.22 -7.89
CA LEU A 137 -14.46 1.58 -7.61
C LEU A 137 -15.08 2.23 -8.85
N VAL A 138 -14.39 2.19 -10.00
CA VAL A 138 -14.93 2.70 -11.28
C VAL A 138 -16.21 1.97 -11.67
N THR A 139 -16.25 0.65 -11.54
CA THR A 139 -17.45 -0.15 -11.81
C THR A 139 -18.62 0.25 -10.91
N ARG A 140 -18.35 0.56 -9.64
CA ARG A 140 -19.36 1.04 -8.70
C ARG A 140 -19.96 2.37 -9.14
N LEU A 141 -19.11 3.34 -9.54
CA LEU A 141 -19.57 4.62 -10.09
C LEU A 141 -20.44 4.43 -11.34
N ARG A 142 -20.01 3.59 -12.27
CA ARG A 142 -20.76 3.29 -13.50
C ARG A 142 -22.13 2.67 -13.20
N ARG A 143 -22.22 1.68 -12.30
CA ARG A 143 -23.48 1.06 -11.89
C ARG A 143 -24.43 2.03 -11.22
N ALA A 144 -23.89 3.06 -10.57
CA ALA A 144 -24.68 4.12 -9.94
C ALA A 144 -25.09 5.24 -10.90
N GLY A 145 -24.74 5.15 -12.20
CA GLY A 145 -25.03 6.20 -13.19
C GLY A 145 -24.21 7.48 -12.99
N LEU A 146 -23.07 7.37 -12.30
CA LEU A 146 -22.16 8.50 -12.02
C LEU A 146 -21.02 8.60 -13.04
N THR A 147 -21.14 7.97 -14.20
CA THR A 147 -20.22 8.09 -15.35
C THR A 147 -21.01 8.33 -16.62
N ALA A 148 -20.39 8.95 -17.63
CA ALA A 148 -20.96 9.03 -18.95
C ALA A 148 -21.21 7.62 -19.54
N PRO A 149 -22.22 7.44 -20.40
CA PRO A 149 -22.61 6.13 -20.93
C PRO A 149 -21.50 5.41 -21.71
N GLY A 150 -20.58 6.16 -22.32
CA GLY A 150 -19.48 5.65 -23.15
C GLY A 150 -18.16 5.43 -22.42
N VAL A 151 -18.12 5.63 -21.11
CA VAL A 151 -16.86 5.46 -20.34
C VAL A 151 -16.38 4.01 -20.40
N ASP A 152 -15.17 3.81 -20.91
CA ASP A 152 -14.46 2.56 -20.84
C ASP A 152 -13.89 2.34 -19.44
N VAL A 153 -14.39 1.31 -18.76
CA VAL A 153 -14.01 0.99 -17.37
C VAL A 153 -12.53 0.68 -17.25
N GLU A 154 -11.93 -0.01 -18.22
CA GLU A 154 -10.52 -0.38 -18.16
C GLU A 154 -9.60 0.84 -18.30
N SER A 155 -9.91 1.74 -19.23
CA SER A 155 -9.18 3.01 -19.38
C SER A 155 -9.32 3.87 -18.13
N ALA A 156 -10.53 4.04 -17.60
CA ALA A 156 -10.78 4.80 -16.38
C ALA A 156 -10.08 4.18 -15.15
N THR A 157 -10.02 2.85 -15.08
CA THR A 157 -9.25 2.13 -14.04
C THR A 157 -7.77 2.45 -14.12
N THR A 158 -7.20 2.40 -15.33
CA THR A 158 -5.78 2.70 -15.55
C THR A 158 -5.45 4.15 -15.17
N VAL A 159 -6.32 5.10 -15.51
CA VAL A 159 -6.17 6.51 -15.15
C VAL A 159 -6.23 6.70 -13.63
N LEU A 160 -7.24 6.11 -12.97
CA LEU A 160 -7.38 6.22 -11.51
C LEU A 160 -6.18 5.59 -10.78
N HIS A 161 -5.75 4.39 -11.18
CA HIS A 161 -4.60 3.71 -10.60
C HIS A 161 -3.32 4.55 -10.75
N GLY A 162 -3.01 5.00 -11.99
CA GLY A 162 -1.84 5.85 -12.22
C GLY A 162 -1.89 7.19 -11.50
N LEU A 163 -3.08 7.78 -11.30
CA LEU A 163 -3.25 8.99 -10.51
C LEU A 163 -2.95 8.73 -9.03
N VAL A 164 -3.47 7.63 -8.47
CA VAL A 164 -3.22 7.24 -7.06
C VAL A 164 -1.74 7.01 -6.84
N ASP A 165 -1.07 6.22 -7.69
CA ASP A 165 0.37 5.93 -7.57
C ASP A 165 1.20 7.22 -7.69
N GLY A 166 0.89 8.07 -8.68
CA GLY A 166 1.57 9.35 -8.86
C GLY A 166 1.42 10.27 -7.65
N LEU A 167 0.21 10.42 -7.14
CA LEU A 167 -0.07 11.26 -5.97
C LEU A 167 0.57 10.67 -4.69
N ALA A 168 0.61 9.34 -4.54
CA ALA A 168 1.27 8.71 -3.40
C ALA A 168 2.77 9.04 -3.36
N ILE A 169 3.46 8.96 -4.50
CA ILE A 169 4.87 9.36 -4.61
C ILE A 169 5.06 10.87 -4.36
N HIS A 170 4.20 11.71 -4.96
CA HIS A 170 4.29 13.15 -4.75
C HIS A 170 4.07 13.56 -3.30
N LEU A 171 3.10 12.95 -2.59
CA LEU A 171 2.84 13.18 -1.18
C LEU A 171 3.98 12.68 -0.28
N LEU A 172 4.69 11.64 -0.70
CA LEU A 172 5.87 11.16 0.00
C LEU A 172 7.03 12.17 -0.09
N ILE A 173 7.23 12.78 -1.28
CA ILE A 173 8.29 13.76 -1.54
C ILE A 173 7.94 15.13 -0.93
N ASN A 174 6.67 15.54 -1.04
CA ASN A 174 6.19 16.84 -0.57
C ASN A 174 5.03 16.67 0.43
N PRO A 175 5.32 16.59 1.73
CA PRO A 175 4.31 16.38 2.77
C PRO A 175 3.56 17.66 3.16
N ASP A 176 3.61 18.73 2.37
CA ASP A 176 2.94 20.00 2.62
C ASP A 176 1.42 19.80 2.74
N PRO A 177 0.77 20.30 3.81
CA PRO A 177 -0.68 20.23 3.97
C PRO A 177 -1.47 20.87 2.81
N ASP A 178 -0.94 21.89 2.15
CA ASP A 178 -1.56 22.51 0.98
C ASP A 178 -1.53 21.58 -0.23
N PHE A 179 -0.40 20.91 -0.44
CA PHE A 179 -0.30 19.89 -1.48
C PHE A 179 -1.22 18.69 -1.20
N ARG A 180 -1.33 18.26 0.05
CA ARG A 180 -2.28 17.21 0.44
C ARG A 180 -3.73 17.58 0.05
N ARG A 181 -4.17 18.80 0.36
CA ARG A 181 -5.50 19.28 -0.05
C ARG A 181 -5.67 19.34 -1.58
N GLN A 182 -4.61 19.71 -2.28
CA GLN A 182 -4.60 19.72 -3.74
C GLN A 182 -4.71 18.30 -4.30
N ALA A 183 -3.97 17.35 -3.79
CA ALA A 183 -4.01 15.94 -4.22
C ALA A 183 -5.43 15.34 -4.08
N LEU A 184 -6.12 15.59 -2.95
CA LEU A 184 -7.50 15.14 -2.76
C LEU A 184 -8.45 15.78 -3.79
N ARG A 185 -8.32 17.08 -4.05
CA ARG A 185 -9.12 17.74 -5.10
C ARG A 185 -8.84 17.18 -6.52
N MET A 186 -7.61 16.76 -6.80
CA MET A 186 -7.28 16.12 -8.09
C MET A 186 -7.99 14.77 -8.25
N ILE A 187 -8.08 13.99 -7.19
CA ILE A 187 -8.86 12.73 -7.19
C ILE A 187 -10.35 13.03 -7.40
N GLU A 188 -10.92 13.98 -6.66
CA GLU A 188 -12.30 14.39 -6.83
C GLU A 188 -12.60 14.83 -8.27
N ALA A 189 -11.75 15.69 -8.83
CA ALA A 189 -11.87 16.16 -10.20
C ALA A 189 -11.77 15.02 -11.23
N SER A 190 -10.88 14.05 -11.01
CA SER A 190 -10.75 12.86 -11.87
C SER A 190 -12.02 12.03 -11.85
N ILE A 191 -12.61 11.80 -10.68
CA ILE A 191 -13.86 11.05 -10.52
C ILE A 191 -15.03 11.80 -11.16
N ASP A 192 -15.13 13.11 -10.93
CA ASP A 192 -16.20 13.95 -11.47
C ASP A 192 -16.09 14.10 -13.01
N GLY A 193 -14.85 14.09 -13.54
CA GLY A 193 -14.59 14.07 -14.99
C GLY A 193 -15.08 12.81 -15.71
N LEU A 194 -15.36 11.72 -15.01
CA LEU A 194 -15.98 10.54 -15.62
C LEU A 194 -17.44 10.77 -16.04
N ARG A 195 -18.07 11.88 -15.65
CA ARG A 195 -19.46 12.22 -16.00
C ARG A 195 -19.57 12.98 -17.33
N SER A 196 -18.48 13.50 -17.84
CA SER A 196 -18.39 14.25 -19.10
C SER A 196 -17.80 13.37 -20.20
#